data_8adb6238eb6d108cb6ccfcfa4e127a74
#
_entry.id   8adb6238eb6d108cb6ccfcfa4e127a74
#
_cell.length_a   1.000
_cell.length_b   1.000
_cell.length_c   1.000
_cell.angle_alpha   90.00
_cell.angle_beta   90.00
_cell.angle_gamma   90.00
#
_symmetry.space_group_name_H-M   'P 1'
#
loop_
_entity.id
_entity.type
_entity.pdbx_description
1 polymer ?
#
loop_
_entity_poly.entity_id
_entity_poly.type
_entity_poly.pdbx_seq_one_letter_code
_entity_poly.pdbx_strand_id
1 'polypeptide(L)'
;MLLKQSSERGRKMHYEMALKCKAAVAKFAAENGLMVAGDNVDFIPPKGGETYLKVSYVEADSRSVDLSRKCRVYLAMVQIDVIFKPGIGTDRARIIAQRVAKSFPEGKIVGHDSKLYVSEWAEVHGVQKHEKGWFFPVRFTVRCDSVEESGYPST
;
A
#
# COMPACT_ATOMS: atom_id res chain seq x y z
N MET A 1 -10.12 25.45 14.85
CA MET A 1 -9.11 25.81 13.84
C MET A 1 -7.93 24.86 13.82
N LEU A 2 -7.30 24.57 14.96
CA LEU A 2 -6.16 23.65 15.04
C LEU A 2 -6.51 22.23 14.61
N LEU A 3 -7.68 21.73 14.97
CA LEU A 3 -8.16 20.40 14.56
C LEU A 3 -8.38 20.30 13.05
N LYS A 4 -8.85 21.38 12.41
CA LYS A 4 -9.10 21.40 10.98
C LYS A 4 -7.79 21.39 10.19
N GLN A 5 -6.80 22.13 10.64
CA GLN A 5 -5.47 22.14 10.00
C GLN A 5 -4.76 20.79 10.15
N SER A 6 -4.86 20.17 11.32
CA SER A 6 -4.30 18.84 11.57
C SER A 6 -4.92 17.79 10.64
N SER A 7 -6.25 17.84 10.45
CA SER A 7 -6.97 16.93 9.56
C SER A 7 -6.59 17.14 8.08
N GLU A 8 -6.40 18.38 7.65
CA GLU A 8 -5.98 18.68 6.27
C GLU A 8 -4.56 18.18 5.99
N ARG A 9 -3.65 18.33 6.96
CA ARG A 9 -2.27 17.80 6.83
C ARG A 9 -2.28 16.29 6.76
N GLY A 10 -3.09 15.63 7.58
CA GLY A 10 -3.23 14.19 7.55
C GLY A 10 -3.72 13.70 6.20
N ARG A 11 -4.72 14.33 5.62
CA ARG A 11 -5.24 13.99 4.28
C ARG A 11 -4.17 14.16 3.20
N LYS A 12 -3.42 15.25 3.25
CA LYS A 12 -2.33 15.49 2.31
C LYS A 12 -1.25 14.43 2.42
N MET A 13 -0.85 14.08 3.64
CA MET A 13 0.15 13.04 3.89
C MET A 13 -0.32 11.70 3.37
N HIS A 14 -1.54 11.29 3.67
CA HIS A 14 -2.09 10.03 3.19
C HIS A 14 -2.26 10.01 1.67
N TYR A 15 -2.60 11.13 1.07
CA TYR A 15 -2.66 11.21 -0.39
C TYR A 15 -1.29 10.94 -1.02
N GLU A 16 -0.25 11.57 -0.50
CA GLU A 16 1.12 11.37 -0.97
C GLU A 16 1.61 9.95 -0.72
N MET A 17 1.33 9.41 0.49
CA MET A 17 1.68 8.03 0.84
C MET A 17 0.99 7.04 -0.09
N ALA A 18 -0.29 7.24 -0.36
CA ALA A 18 -1.06 6.37 -1.26
C ALA A 18 -0.50 6.40 -2.68
N LEU A 19 -0.13 7.56 -3.19
CA LEU A 19 0.48 7.70 -4.52
C LEU A 19 1.80 6.94 -4.60
N LYS A 20 2.65 7.08 -3.59
CA LYS A 20 3.94 6.39 -3.54
C LYS A 20 3.78 4.88 -3.44
N CYS A 21 2.85 4.41 -2.62
CA CYS A 21 2.57 2.98 -2.49
C CYS A 21 2.04 2.39 -3.79
N LYS A 22 1.09 3.07 -4.42
CA LYS A 22 0.54 2.63 -5.71
C LYS A 22 1.60 2.61 -6.80
N ALA A 23 2.49 3.61 -6.82
CA ALA A 23 3.59 3.66 -7.77
C ALA A 23 4.57 2.48 -7.56
N ALA A 24 4.86 2.14 -6.32
CA ALA A 24 5.73 1.01 -6.00
C ALA A 24 5.11 -0.32 -6.45
N VAL A 25 3.81 -0.50 -6.25
CA VAL A 25 3.10 -1.69 -6.72
C VAL A 25 3.06 -1.74 -8.24
N ALA A 26 2.81 -0.61 -8.90
CA ALA A 26 2.82 -0.53 -10.36
C ALA A 26 4.20 -0.88 -10.95
N LYS A 27 5.27 -0.45 -10.30
CA LYS A 27 6.64 -0.79 -10.70
C LYS A 27 6.88 -2.30 -10.58
N PHE A 28 6.48 -2.90 -9.47
CA PHE A 28 6.57 -4.35 -9.29
C PHE A 28 5.80 -5.08 -10.39
N ALA A 29 4.57 -4.65 -10.67
CA ALA A 29 3.73 -5.27 -11.67
C ALA A 29 4.36 -5.18 -13.07
N ALA A 30 4.89 -4.01 -13.44
CA ALA A 30 5.56 -3.83 -14.72
C ALA A 30 6.78 -4.75 -14.86
N GLU A 31 7.57 -4.89 -13.82
CA GLU A 31 8.76 -5.76 -13.81
C GLU A 31 8.39 -7.25 -13.91
N ASN A 32 7.18 -7.62 -13.51
CA ASN A 32 6.70 -9.00 -13.50
C ASN A 32 5.64 -9.29 -14.57
N GLY A 33 5.39 -8.34 -15.46
CA GLY A 33 4.42 -8.52 -16.55
C GLY A 33 2.98 -8.67 -16.08
N LEU A 34 2.61 -8.02 -14.97
CA LEU A 34 1.28 -8.09 -14.38
C LEU A 34 0.53 -6.77 -14.57
N MET A 35 -0.79 -6.87 -14.71
CA MET A 35 -1.67 -5.71 -14.69
C MET A 35 -2.08 -5.38 -13.25
N VAL A 36 -2.36 -4.11 -12.98
CA VAL A 36 -2.79 -3.64 -11.65
C VAL A 36 -4.10 -2.88 -11.74
N ALA A 37 -5.09 -3.31 -10.96
CA ALA A 37 -6.32 -2.57 -10.74
C ALA A 37 -6.18 -1.68 -9.50
N GLY A 38 -6.63 -0.44 -9.59
CA GLY A 38 -6.69 0.47 -8.44
C GLY A 38 -8.04 0.43 -7.74
N ASP A 39 -8.12 1.09 -6.60
CA ASP A 39 -9.37 1.23 -5.87
C ASP A 39 -10.33 2.15 -6.62
N ASN A 40 -11.58 1.70 -6.73
CA ASN A 40 -12.66 2.49 -7.31
C ASN A 40 -12.33 3.07 -8.70
N VAL A 41 -11.54 2.35 -9.47
CA VAL A 41 -11.18 2.69 -10.85
C VAL A 41 -11.67 1.59 -11.76
N ASP A 42 -12.29 1.98 -12.87
CA ASP A 42 -12.73 1.00 -13.87
C ASP A 42 -11.53 0.22 -14.39
N PHE A 43 -11.64 -1.08 -14.33
CA PHE A 43 -10.57 -1.98 -14.72
C PHE A 43 -11.15 -3.12 -15.56
N ILE A 44 -10.54 -3.35 -16.70
CA ILE A 44 -10.89 -4.48 -17.55
C ILE A 44 -9.89 -5.62 -17.27
N PRO A 45 -10.35 -6.73 -16.67
CA PRO A 45 -9.47 -7.86 -16.42
C PRO A 45 -8.82 -8.40 -17.70
N PRO A 46 -7.62 -9.02 -17.60
CA PRO A 46 -6.98 -9.62 -18.76
C PRO A 46 -7.90 -10.63 -19.47
N LYS A 47 -8.01 -10.54 -20.78
CA LYS A 47 -8.95 -11.34 -21.58
C LYS A 47 -8.68 -12.84 -21.49
N GLY A 48 -7.46 -13.25 -21.28
CA GLY A 48 -7.06 -14.66 -21.15
C GLY A 48 -7.25 -15.26 -19.77
N GLY A 49 -7.84 -14.52 -18.82
CA GLY A 49 -7.93 -14.97 -17.43
C GLY A 49 -6.60 -15.00 -16.71
N GLU A 50 -5.65 -14.21 -17.17
CA GLU A 50 -4.34 -14.11 -16.54
C GLU A 50 -4.44 -13.50 -15.13
N THR A 51 -3.52 -13.90 -14.27
CA THR A 51 -3.41 -13.35 -12.91
C THR A 51 -3.09 -11.85 -12.97
N TYR A 52 -3.77 -11.07 -12.14
CA TYR A 52 -3.53 -9.64 -12.05
C TYR A 52 -3.57 -9.21 -10.58
N LEU A 53 -3.11 -8.00 -10.33
CA LEU A 53 -3.05 -7.43 -8.99
C LEU A 53 -4.12 -6.37 -8.81
N LYS A 54 -4.61 -6.26 -7.57
CA LYS A 54 -5.45 -5.15 -7.16
C LYS A 54 -4.82 -4.54 -5.91
N VAL A 55 -4.59 -3.23 -5.93
CA VAL A 55 -4.01 -2.52 -4.81
C VAL A 55 -5.06 -1.71 -4.07
N SER A 56 -5.04 -1.80 -2.74
CA SER A 56 -5.90 -1.03 -1.86
C SER A 56 -5.04 -0.36 -0.79
N TYR A 57 -5.35 0.88 -0.47
CA TYR A 57 -4.67 1.65 0.56
C TYR A 57 -5.67 2.02 1.63
N VAL A 58 -5.40 1.63 2.88
CA VAL A 58 -6.30 1.88 4.02
C VAL A 58 -5.58 2.76 5.03
N GLU A 59 -6.10 3.94 5.24
CA GLU A 59 -5.56 4.89 6.21
C GLU A 59 -5.76 4.41 7.64
N ALA A 60 -4.76 4.62 8.47
CA ALA A 60 -4.86 4.45 9.91
C ALA A 60 -4.72 5.81 10.59
N ASP A 61 -5.08 5.86 11.86
CA ASP A 61 -4.99 7.10 12.64
C ASP A 61 -3.52 7.52 12.82
N SER A 62 -3.27 8.81 12.67
CA SER A 62 -1.95 9.37 12.97
C SER A 62 -1.73 9.46 14.48
N ARG A 63 -0.48 9.32 14.88
CA ARG A 63 -0.10 9.40 16.29
C ARG A 63 1.01 10.42 16.49
N SER A 64 0.94 11.12 17.61
CA SER A 64 2.04 11.94 18.10
C SER A 64 3.00 11.07 18.89
N VAL A 65 4.29 11.13 18.59
CA VAL A 65 5.31 10.25 19.19
C VAL A 65 6.22 10.96 20.19
N ASP A 66 6.05 12.24 20.41
CA ASP A 66 6.82 12.99 21.38
C ASP A 66 5.97 13.93 22.22
N LEU A 67 6.55 14.42 23.31
CA LEU A 67 5.87 15.33 24.24
C LEU A 67 5.61 16.71 23.65
N SER A 68 6.42 17.14 22.69
CA SER A 68 6.24 18.42 22.01
C SER A 68 5.18 18.38 20.90
N ARG A 69 4.72 17.17 20.54
CA ARG A 69 3.77 16.90 19.47
C ARG A 69 4.23 17.41 18.10
N LYS A 70 5.52 17.61 17.93
CA LYS A 70 6.10 18.02 16.65
C LYS A 70 6.31 16.86 15.68
N CYS A 71 6.50 15.66 16.22
CA CYS A 71 6.66 14.47 15.43
C CYS A 71 5.35 13.70 15.36
N ARG A 72 4.87 13.46 14.15
CA ARG A 72 3.69 12.62 13.91
C ARG A 72 4.06 11.42 13.08
N VAL A 73 3.41 10.33 13.39
CA VAL A 73 3.53 9.08 12.66
C VAL A 73 2.23 8.85 11.91
N TYR A 74 2.33 8.70 10.61
CA TYR A 74 1.22 8.32 9.76
C TYR A 74 1.37 6.86 9.40
N LEU A 75 0.34 6.09 9.65
CA LEU A 75 0.32 4.65 9.38
C LEU A 75 -0.77 4.33 8.36
N ALA A 76 -0.49 3.38 7.52
CA ALA A 76 -1.47 2.86 6.57
C ALA A 76 -1.20 1.39 6.29
N MET A 77 -2.24 0.67 5.94
CA MET A 77 -2.13 -0.69 5.46
C MET A 77 -2.28 -0.70 3.94
N VAL A 78 -1.37 -1.38 3.27
CA VAL A 78 -1.47 -1.63 1.85
C VAL A 78 -1.84 -3.10 1.67
N GLN A 79 -2.89 -3.34 0.91
CA GLN A 79 -3.29 -4.69 0.54
C GLN A 79 -3.16 -4.86 -0.96
N ILE A 80 -2.45 -5.90 -1.35
CA ILE A 80 -2.31 -6.28 -2.76
C ILE A 80 -2.98 -7.63 -2.91
N ASP A 81 -4.08 -7.66 -3.66
CA ASP A 81 -4.77 -8.91 -3.96
C ASP A 81 -4.21 -9.50 -5.25
N VAL A 82 -3.74 -10.73 -5.16
CA VAL A 82 -3.31 -11.49 -6.34
C VAL A 82 -4.51 -12.28 -6.82
N ILE A 83 -5.17 -11.78 -7.87
CA ILE A 83 -6.43 -12.33 -8.36
C ILE A 83 -6.16 -13.30 -9.50
N PHE A 84 -6.74 -14.49 -9.42
CA PHE A 84 -6.55 -15.54 -10.40
C PHE A 84 -7.87 -16.20 -10.77
N LYS A 85 -7.88 -16.81 -11.95
CA LYS A 85 -9.06 -17.46 -12.52
C LYS A 85 -9.40 -18.76 -11.78
N PRO A 86 -10.69 -19.06 -11.56
CA PRO A 86 -11.09 -20.36 -11.03
C PRO A 86 -10.64 -21.51 -11.95
N GLY A 87 -10.30 -22.64 -11.35
CA GLY A 87 -10.02 -23.86 -12.08
C GLY A 87 -8.59 -24.06 -12.59
N ILE A 88 -7.71 -23.08 -12.39
CA ILE A 88 -6.30 -23.20 -12.82
C ILE A 88 -5.34 -23.59 -11.69
N GLY A 89 -5.87 -23.87 -10.51
CA GLY A 89 -5.06 -24.16 -9.32
C GLY A 89 -4.53 -22.89 -8.66
N THR A 90 -3.82 -23.07 -7.56
CA THR A 90 -3.36 -21.95 -6.72
C THR A 90 -1.85 -21.70 -6.79
N ASP A 91 -1.09 -22.62 -7.37
CA ASP A 91 0.38 -22.59 -7.27
C ASP A 91 1.01 -21.35 -7.89
N ARG A 92 0.59 -21.01 -9.11
CA ARG A 92 1.12 -19.83 -9.80
C ARG A 92 0.79 -18.53 -9.04
N ALA A 93 -0.46 -18.40 -8.60
CA ALA A 93 -0.88 -17.22 -7.85
C ALA A 93 -0.15 -17.13 -6.50
N ARG A 94 0.06 -18.26 -5.85
CA ARG A 94 0.82 -18.32 -4.59
C ARG A 94 2.28 -17.88 -4.80
N ILE A 95 2.91 -18.33 -5.87
CA ILE A 95 4.28 -17.90 -6.21
C ILE A 95 4.33 -16.38 -6.44
N ILE A 96 3.35 -15.85 -7.16
CA ILE A 96 3.26 -14.40 -7.39
C ILE A 96 3.05 -13.67 -6.05
N ALA A 97 2.15 -14.16 -5.20
CA ALA A 97 1.91 -13.56 -3.89
C ALA A 97 3.19 -13.56 -3.04
N GLN A 98 3.96 -14.62 -3.06
CA GLN A 98 5.24 -14.70 -2.35
C GLN A 98 6.26 -13.70 -2.91
N ARG A 99 6.30 -13.51 -4.22
CA ARG A 99 7.17 -12.49 -4.85
C ARG A 99 6.74 -11.08 -4.44
N VAL A 100 5.44 -10.79 -4.39
CA VAL A 100 4.92 -9.52 -3.88
C VAL A 100 5.41 -9.31 -2.45
N ALA A 101 5.23 -10.29 -1.58
CA ALA A 101 5.64 -10.20 -0.18
C ALA A 101 7.14 -9.95 -0.05
N LYS A 102 7.96 -10.64 -0.81
CA LYS A 102 9.42 -10.44 -0.81
C LYS A 102 9.85 -9.05 -1.28
N SER A 103 9.02 -8.41 -2.09
CA SER A 103 9.32 -7.07 -2.63
C SER A 103 9.06 -5.95 -1.63
N PHE A 104 8.38 -6.25 -0.52
CA PHE A 104 8.06 -5.28 0.51
C PHE A 104 8.53 -5.76 1.89
N PRO A 105 9.85 -5.93 2.07
CA PRO A 105 10.40 -6.32 3.36
C PRO A 105 10.36 -5.16 4.35
N GLU A 106 10.37 -5.49 5.63
CA GLU A 106 10.46 -4.50 6.69
C GLU A 106 11.65 -3.56 6.47
N GLY A 107 11.42 -2.28 6.63
CA GLY A 107 12.43 -1.24 6.42
C GLY A 107 12.59 -0.78 4.98
N LYS A 108 11.91 -1.41 4.01
CA LYS A 108 11.99 -0.94 2.64
C LYS A 108 11.45 0.47 2.50
N ILE A 109 12.23 1.35 1.90
CA ILE A 109 11.82 2.72 1.59
C ILE A 109 10.90 2.70 0.37
N VAL A 110 9.75 3.35 0.50
CA VAL A 110 8.76 3.47 -0.56
C VAL A 110 8.84 4.88 -1.15
N GLY A 111 9.23 4.97 -2.41
CA GLY A 111 9.41 6.27 -3.05
C GLY A 111 10.87 6.74 -3.00
N HIS A 112 11.05 8.05 -3.12
CA HIS A 112 12.38 8.65 -3.24
C HIS A 112 12.93 9.24 -1.94
N ASP A 113 12.09 9.42 -0.93
CA ASP A 113 12.55 9.94 0.35
C ASP A 113 12.51 8.84 1.42
N SER A 114 13.37 8.98 2.42
CA SER A 114 13.53 7.99 3.48
C SER A 114 12.41 8.02 4.53
N LYS A 115 11.42 8.88 4.37
CA LYS A 115 10.38 9.08 5.39
C LYS A 115 9.27 8.03 5.34
N LEU A 116 8.99 7.48 4.17
CA LEU A 116 7.98 6.46 3.99
C LEU A 116 8.63 5.09 3.84
N TYR A 117 8.31 4.18 4.73
CA TYR A 117 8.91 2.85 4.72
C TYR A 117 7.94 1.78 5.20
N VAL A 118 8.24 0.53 4.86
CA VAL A 118 7.48 -0.63 5.32
C VAL A 118 7.84 -0.86 6.79
N SER A 119 6.86 -0.70 7.68
CA SER A 119 7.05 -0.86 9.11
C SER A 119 6.78 -2.28 9.59
N GLU A 120 5.91 -3.00 8.91
CA GLU A 120 5.68 -4.43 9.13
C GLU A 120 5.80 -5.13 7.80
N TRP A 121 6.55 -6.23 7.76
CA TRP A 121 6.77 -6.98 6.52
C TRP A 121 5.47 -7.48 5.92
N ALA A 122 5.48 -7.69 4.62
CA ALA A 122 4.33 -8.19 3.92
C ALA A 122 4.08 -9.67 4.24
N GLU A 123 2.82 -9.99 4.50
CA GLU A 123 2.37 -11.35 4.75
C GLU A 123 1.35 -11.76 3.69
N VAL A 124 1.50 -12.99 3.21
CA VAL A 124 0.51 -13.61 2.33
C VAL A 124 -0.56 -14.25 3.19
N HIS A 125 -1.80 -13.83 3.02
CA HIS A 125 -2.94 -14.41 3.73
C HIS A 125 -3.57 -15.54 2.92
N GLY A 126 -4.43 -16.33 3.58
CA GLY A 126 -5.11 -17.46 2.95
C GLY A 126 -5.98 -17.03 1.77
N VAL A 127 -6.14 -17.94 0.82
CA VAL A 127 -6.94 -17.70 -0.38
C VAL A 127 -8.40 -17.37 -0.03
N GLN A 128 -8.94 -16.37 -0.73
CA GLN A 128 -10.33 -15.94 -0.57
C GLN A 128 -11.04 -15.94 -1.91
N LYS A 129 -12.36 -16.10 -1.86
CA LYS A 129 -13.20 -16.05 -3.05
C LYS A 129 -13.59 -14.61 -3.37
N HIS A 130 -13.48 -14.25 -4.63
CA HIS A 130 -13.89 -12.96 -5.16
C HIS A 130 -14.98 -13.19 -6.23
N GLU A 131 -15.80 -12.18 -6.51
CA GLU A 131 -16.87 -12.28 -7.53
C GLU A 131 -16.34 -12.72 -8.90
N LYS A 132 -15.12 -12.30 -9.24
CA LYS A 132 -14.47 -12.57 -10.52
C LYS A 132 -13.41 -13.67 -10.46
N GLY A 133 -13.31 -14.39 -9.34
CA GLY A 133 -12.31 -15.45 -9.18
C GLY A 133 -11.90 -15.62 -7.74
N TRP A 134 -10.65 -15.99 -7.53
CA TRP A 134 -10.05 -16.19 -6.24
C TRP A 134 -8.87 -15.24 -6.07
N PHE A 135 -8.48 -14.94 -4.84
CA PHE A 135 -7.33 -14.09 -4.61
C PHE A 135 -6.56 -14.45 -3.35
N PHE A 136 -5.27 -14.14 -3.36
CA PHE A 136 -4.43 -14.16 -2.17
C PHE A 136 -4.19 -12.72 -1.73
N PRO A 137 -4.67 -12.31 -0.55
CA PRO A 137 -4.32 -10.99 -0.03
C PRO A 137 -2.88 -10.98 0.47
N VAL A 138 -2.13 -9.97 0.07
CA VAL A 138 -0.80 -9.67 0.63
C VAL A 138 -0.91 -8.34 1.32
N ARG A 139 -0.63 -8.30 2.62
CA ARG A 139 -0.78 -7.08 3.44
C ARG A 139 0.53 -6.68 4.06
N PHE A 140 0.80 -5.39 4.03
CA PHE A 140 1.91 -4.81 4.78
C PHE A 140 1.52 -3.44 5.29
N THR A 141 2.21 -2.99 6.33
CA THR A 141 1.98 -1.67 6.94
C THR A 141 3.10 -0.74 6.52
N VAL A 142 2.75 0.47 6.15
CA VAL A 142 3.69 1.53 5.85
C VAL A 142 3.60 2.63 6.91
N ARG A 143 4.73 3.26 7.16
CA ARG A 143 4.85 4.31 8.14
C ARG A 143 5.58 5.49 7.54
N CYS A 144 5.07 6.68 7.79
CA CYS A 144 5.74 7.92 7.43
C CYS A 144 5.93 8.76 8.70
N ASP A 145 7.18 9.03 9.02
CA ASP A 145 7.53 9.87 10.15
C ASP A 145 7.66 11.30 9.65
N SER A 146 6.80 12.17 10.12
CA SER A 146 6.80 13.57 9.74
C SER A 146 7.06 14.44 10.95
N VAL A 147 8.07 15.29 10.84
CA VAL A 147 8.23 16.39 11.77
C VAL A 147 7.30 17.49 11.31
N GLU A 148 6.25 17.77 12.10
CA GLU A 148 5.47 18.95 11.83
C GLU A 148 6.35 20.16 12.04
N GLU A 149 6.65 20.86 10.95
CA GLU A 149 7.11 22.20 11.09
C GLU A 149 6.01 22.95 11.84
N SER A 150 6.27 23.21 13.12
CA SER A 150 5.41 24.08 13.89
C SER A 150 5.09 25.29 13.02
N GLY A 151 3.87 25.78 12.99
CA GLY A 151 3.46 26.91 12.16
C GLY A 151 4.33 28.16 12.27
N TYR A 152 5.58 27.99 12.60
CA TYR A 152 6.62 29.01 12.45
C TYR A 152 7.17 28.91 11.06
N PRO A 153 7.21 30.03 10.32
CA PRO A 153 7.86 30.02 9.05
C PRO A 153 9.25 29.45 9.27
N SER A 154 9.57 28.43 8.50
CA SER A 154 10.89 27.85 8.52
C SER A 154 11.88 28.97 8.31
N THR A 155 12.41 29.36 9.39
CA THR A 155 13.54 30.24 9.32
C THR A 155 14.67 29.52 8.60
#